data_16acb0c497a9887d70d2c65475c75d78
#
_entry.id   16acb0c497a9887d70d2c65475c75d78
#
_cell.length_a   1.000
_cell.length_b   1.000
_cell.length_c   1.000
_cell.angle_alpha   90.00
_cell.angle_beta   90.00
_cell.angle_gamma   90.00
#
_symmetry.space_group_name_H-M   'P 1'
#
loop_
_entity.id
_entity.type
_entity.pdbx_description
1 polymer ?
#
loop_
_entity_poly.entity_id
_entity_poly.type
_entity_poly.pdbx_seq_one_letter_code
_entity_poly.pdbx_strand_id
1 'polypeptide(L)'
;MNKASAVITPGVPVTLAPAGNISFEIEKGQRFKMTQCEGEQVADLVSFNRDDPRELLSMLCSRAVNLSYKFTAPHTLYSNLSREMWKIDEDLTGENYCGGGYCSEHMNMRRYGDKAKGAPNCQDNLEKAIRGYGMDRWNFNVDACFNMFMTVTYDADGKWEIRLPKGKPGDYLVMHALMPQIVAISNCPVLFNPCNNFRLKPLTLEILKSRG
;
A
#
# COMPACT_ATOMS: atom_id res chain seq x y z
N MET A 1 -18.93 -2.14 19.79
CA MET A 1 -18.47 -1.62 18.48
C MET A 1 -18.10 -2.82 17.63
N ASN A 2 -18.82 -3.06 16.54
CA ASN A 2 -18.50 -4.17 15.65
C ASN A 2 -17.20 -3.80 14.90
N LYS A 3 -16.11 -4.50 15.22
CA LYS A 3 -14.86 -4.40 14.46
C LYS A 3 -15.13 -4.89 13.03
N ALA A 4 -15.13 -3.99 12.07
CA ALA A 4 -15.30 -4.32 10.65
C ALA A 4 -13.95 -4.68 9.99
N SER A 5 -13.05 -5.34 10.74
CA SER A 5 -11.83 -5.91 10.18
C SER A 5 -12.16 -7.21 9.47
N ALA A 6 -11.61 -7.41 8.27
CA ALA A 6 -11.67 -8.72 7.64
C ALA A 6 -10.86 -9.72 8.49
N VAL A 7 -11.51 -10.79 8.93
CA VAL A 7 -10.79 -11.93 9.52
C VAL A 7 -10.18 -12.71 8.36
N ILE A 8 -8.87 -12.56 8.16
CA ILE A 8 -8.14 -13.30 7.13
C ILE A 8 -7.59 -14.58 7.73
N THR A 9 -8.11 -15.72 7.29
CA THR A 9 -7.61 -17.03 7.72
C THR A 9 -6.23 -17.29 7.11
N PRO A 10 -5.19 -17.55 7.93
CA PRO A 10 -3.86 -17.86 7.40
C PRO A 10 -3.86 -19.01 6.40
N GLY A 11 -3.22 -18.83 5.26
CA GLY A 11 -3.15 -19.80 4.16
C GLY A 11 -4.40 -19.80 3.26
N VAL A 12 -5.35 -18.87 3.46
CA VAL A 12 -6.52 -18.73 2.59
C VAL A 12 -6.44 -17.38 1.87
N PRO A 13 -6.22 -17.38 0.54
CA PRO A 13 -6.18 -16.15 -0.23
C PRO A 13 -7.53 -15.42 -0.25
N VAL A 14 -7.47 -14.10 -0.16
CA VAL A 14 -8.62 -13.19 -0.28
C VAL A 14 -8.43 -12.31 -1.51
N THR A 15 -9.42 -12.31 -2.41
CA THR A 15 -9.40 -11.44 -3.58
C THR A 15 -9.83 -10.03 -3.21
N LEU A 16 -8.96 -9.07 -3.45
CA LEU A 16 -9.26 -7.64 -3.38
C LEU A 16 -9.75 -7.19 -4.75
N ALA A 17 -11.04 -6.92 -4.84
CA ALA A 17 -11.69 -6.51 -6.09
C ALA A 17 -11.05 -5.25 -6.69
N PRO A 18 -11.17 -5.00 -8.01
CA PRO A 18 -10.77 -3.73 -8.63
C PRO A 18 -11.39 -2.53 -7.90
N ALA A 19 -10.59 -1.51 -7.64
CA ALA A 19 -10.98 -0.32 -6.85
C ALA A 19 -11.48 -0.62 -5.42
N GLY A 20 -11.30 -1.84 -4.92
CA GLY A 20 -11.70 -2.25 -3.58
C GLY A 20 -10.72 -1.82 -2.50
N ASN A 21 -11.09 -2.10 -1.26
CA ASN A 21 -10.26 -1.87 -0.10
C ASN A 21 -10.44 -3.00 0.92
N ILE A 22 -9.46 -3.16 1.80
CA ILE A 22 -9.49 -4.13 2.89
C ILE A 22 -8.72 -3.58 4.09
N SER A 23 -9.11 -3.97 5.30
CA SER A 23 -8.30 -3.79 6.49
C SER A 23 -8.26 -5.06 7.32
N PHE A 24 -7.15 -5.28 8.00
CA PHE A 24 -6.92 -6.43 8.87
C PHE A 24 -5.89 -6.12 9.95
N GLU A 25 -5.86 -6.93 10.99
CA GLU A 25 -4.79 -6.92 11.98
C GLU A 25 -3.75 -7.99 11.65
N ILE A 26 -2.49 -7.71 11.94
CA ILE A 26 -1.37 -8.64 11.77
C ILE A 26 -0.48 -8.61 13.03
N GLU A 27 -0.07 -9.78 13.49
CA GLU A 27 0.81 -9.92 14.65
C GLU A 27 2.28 -9.81 14.25
N LYS A 28 3.13 -9.41 15.22
CA LYS A 28 4.58 -9.44 15.02
C LYS A 28 5.05 -10.82 14.56
N GLY A 29 5.86 -10.85 13.51
CA GLY A 29 6.41 -12.07 12.90
C GLY A 29 5.49 -12.72 11.87
N GLN A 30 4.22 -12.36 11.80
CA GLN A 30 3.36 -12.81 10.71
C GLN A 30 3.74 -12.16 9.38
N ARG A 31 3.49 -12.87 8.31
CA ARG A 31 3.78 -12.41 6.95
C ARG A 31 2.51 -12.34 6.13
N PHE A 32 2.40 -11.30 5.30
CA PHE A 32 1.39 -11.30 4.25
C PHE A 32 2.04 -11.30 2.87
N LYS A 33 1.33 -11.86 1.91
CA LYS A 33 1.68 -11.88 0.50
C LYS A 33 0.62 -11.14 -0.29
N MET A 34 1.03 -10.15 -1.09
CA MET A 34 0.19 -9.50 -2.09
C MET A 34 0.59 -10.00 -3.46
N THR A 35 -0.37 -10.49 -4.25
CA THR A 35 -0.13 -11.08 -5.56
C THR A 35 -0.89 -10.36 -6.65
N GLN A 36 -0.24 -10.12 -7.77
CA GLN A 36 -0.79 -9.61 -9.02
C GLN A 36 -1.63 -10.70 -9.72
N CYS A 37 -2.94 -10.56 -9.80
CA CYS A 37 -3.77 -11.55 -10.49
C CYS A 37 -3.57 -11.49 -12.02
N GLU A 38 -3.55 -10.28 -12.56
CA GLU A 38 -3.45 -10.03 -14.00
C GLU A 38 -2.22 -9.17 -14.38
N GLY A 39 -1.41 -8.78 -13.39
CA GLY A 39 -0.29 -7.87 -13.57
C GLY A 39 -0.68 -6.40 -13.60
N GLU A 40 0.31 -5.51 -13.51
CA GLU A 40 0.20 -4.07 -13.73
C GLU A 40 -0.88 -3.36 -12.89
N GLN A 41 -1.05 -3.75 -11.62
CA GLN A 41 -1.98 -3.14 -10.68
C GLN A 41 -1.24 -2.61 -9.46
N VAL A 42 -1.45 -1.34 -9.13
CA VAL A 42 -0.89 -0.70 -7.92
C VAL A 42 -1.83 -0.90 -6.73
N ALA A 43 -1.23 -1.10 -5.54
CA ALA A 43 -1.96 -1.03 -4.29
C ALA A 43 -1.28 -0.05 -3.32
N ASP A 44 -2.09 0.73 -2.62
CA ASP A 44 -1.66 1.67 -1.60
C ASP A 44 -1.90 1.07 -0.22
N LEU A 45 -0.83 0.95 0.58
CA LEU A 45 -0.88 0.43 1.94
C LEU A 45 -0.56 1.53 2.94
N VAL A 46 -1.41 1.65 3.96
CA VAL A 46 -1.08 2.36 5.21
C VAL A 46 -1.14 1.39 6.37
N SER A 47 -0.29 1.57 7.38
CA SER A 47 -0.32 0.73 8.57
C SER A 47 -0.01 1.53 9.83
N PHE A 48 -0.56 1.06 10.94
CA PHE A 48 -0.51 1.70 12.24
C PHE A 48 -0.04 0.69 13.27
N ASN A 49 0.75 1.14 14.25
CA ASN A 49 0.96 0.34 15.45
C ASN A 49 -0.40 0.10 16.10
N ARG A 50 -0.77 -1.18 16.32
CA ARG A 50 -2.07 -1.54 16.88
C ARG A 50 -2.28 -1.02 18.32
N ASP A 51 -1.20 -0.94 19.09
CA ASP A 51 -1.26 -0.53 20.50
C ASP A 51 -1.30 1.00 20.67
N ASP A 52 -0.76 1.74 19.69
CA ASP A 52 -0.82 3.20 19.60
C ASP A 52 -0.86 3.66 18.13
N PRO A 53 -2.06 3.85 17.55
CA PRO A 53 -2.21 4.23 16.14
C PRO A 53 -1.66 5.61 15.74
N ARG A 54 -1.16 6.40 16.68
CA ARG A 54 -0.40 7.63 16.38
C ARG A 54 0.98 7.32 15.81
N GLU A 55 1.49 6.13 16.10
CA GLU A 55 2.65 5.58 15.43
C GLU A 55 2.19 4.84 14.17
N LEU A 56 2.56 5.35 13.02
CA LEU A 56 2.16 4.82 11.73
C LEU A 56 3.35 4.77 10.78
N LEU A 57 3.20 4.01 9.71
CA LEU A 57 4.21 3.90 8.66
C LEU A 57 4.60 5.30 8.14
N SER A 58 5.90 5.52 7.94
CA SER A 58 6.44 6.74 7.33
C SER A 58 7.38 6.38 6.19
N MET A 59 7.01 6.77 5.00
CA MET A 59 7.88 6.58 3.83
C MET A 59 9.05 7.56 3.84
N LEU A 60 8.89 8.74 4.48
CA LEU A 60 10.00 9.67 4.64
C LEU A 60 11.09 9.09 5.56
N CYS A 61 10.72 8.54 6.73
CA CYS A 61 11.66 7.83 7.60
C CYS A 61 12.28 6.62 6.90
N SER A 62 11.44 5.83 6.20
CA SER A 62 11.92 4.65 5.45
C SER A 62 12.93 5.03 4.36
N ARG A 63 12.70 6.13 3.64
CA ARG A 63 13.64 6.66 2.64
C ARG A 63 14.94 7.14 3.27
N ALA A 64 14.85 7.86 4.38
CA ALA A 64 16.01 8.40 5.07
C ALA A 64 16.93 7.29 5.60
N VAL A 65 16.37 6.20 6.15
CA VAL A 65 17.16 5.08 6.69
C VAL A 65 17.73 4.19 5.57
N ASN A 66 16.94 3.87 4.55
CA ASN A 66 17.40 3.01 3.44
C ASN A 66 18.18 3.78 2.36
N LEU A 67 18.22 5.11 2.41
CA LEU A 67 18.80 5.99 1.38
C LEU A 67 18.28 5.65 -0.03
N SER A 68 16.97 5.32 -0.13
CA SER A 68 16.35 4.86 -1.36
C SER A 68 14.92 5.38 -1.52
N TYR A 69 14.54 5.67 -2.76
CA TYR A 69 13.14 5.93 -3.16
C TYR A 69 12.41 4.67 -3.65
N LYS A 70 13.16 3.60 -3.88
CA LYS A 70 12.66 2.31 -4.34
C LYS A 70 12.85 1.28 -3.23
N PHE A 71 11.77 0.59 -2.90
CA PHE A 71 11.77 -0.40 -1.84
C PHE A 71 11.56 -1.80 -2.41
N THR A 72 12.45 -2.70 -2.08
CA THR A 72 12.41 -4.12 -2.47
C THR A 72 13.09 -4.95 -1.39
N ALA A 73 13.08 -6.26 -1.50
CA ALA A 73 13.83 -7.12 -0.58
C ALA A 73 15.34 -6.80 -0.61
N PRO A 74 16.02 -6.66 0.53
CA PRO A 74 15.56 -6.92 1.89
C PRO A 74 15.27 -5.65 2.72
N HIS A 75 14.79 -4.57 2.11
CA HIS A 75 14.55 -3.30 2.81
C HIS A 75 13.57 -3.44 3.98
N THR A 76 13.83 -2.64 5.03
CA THR A 76 12.91 -2.45 6.17
C THR A 76 12.19 -1.12 6.02
N LEU A 77 10.90 -1.09 6.35
CA LEU A 77 10.09 0.13 6.38
C LEU A 77 9.86 0.56 7.84
N TYR A 78 9.88 1.86 8.08
CA TYR A 78 9.93 2.45 9.41
C TYR A 78 8.71 3.30 9.70
N SER A 79 8.38 3.42 11.00
CA SER A 79 7.34 4.31 11.49
C SER A 79 7.79 5.78 11.49
N ASN A 80 6.84 6.69 11.76
CA ASN A 80 7.10 8.10 12.03
C ASN A 80 7.96 8.35 13.30
N LEU A 81 8.20 7.31 14.11
CA LEU A 81 9.15 7.30 15.23
C LEU A 81 10.47 6.58 14.87
N SER A 82 10.70 6.28 13.60
CA SER A 82 11.87 5.54 13.08
C SER A 82 12.04 4.15 13.69
N ARG A 83 10.96 3.53 14.17
CA ARG A 83 10.95 2.11 14.60
C ARG A 83 10.60 1.21 13.43
N GLU A 84 11.16 0.00 13.43
CA GLU A 84 10.91 -0.98 12.37
C GLU A 84 9.46 -1.48 12.40
N MET A 85 8.75 -1.31 11.29
CA MET A 85 7.36 -1.78 11.13
C MET A 85 7.27 -3.01 10.22
N TRP A 86 7.94 -2.95 9.07
CA TRP A 86 7.88 -4.00 8.07
C TRP A 86 9.27 -4.36 7.56
N LYS A 87 9.47 -5.62 7.21
CA LYS A 87 10.57 -6.03 6.34
C LYS A 87 10.00 -6.63 5.06
N ILE A 88 10.57 -6.27 3.93
CA ILE A 88 10.27 -6.90 2.65
C ILE A 88 11.14 -8.15 2.53
N ASP A 89 10.50 -9.32 2.54
CA ASP A 89 11.21 -10.60 2.48
C ASP A 89 11.43 -11.06 1.05
N GLU A 90 10.39 -10.91 0.19
CA GLU A 90 10.40 -11.36 -1.20
C GLU A 90 9.68 -10.33 -2.08
N ASP A 91 10.20 -10.07 -3.26
CA ASP A 91 9.63 -9.14 -4.22
C ASP A 91 10.05 -9.54 -5.64
N LEU A 92 9.11 -10.03 -6.43
CA LEU A 92 9.38 -10.45 -7.81
C LEU A 92 9.37 -9.29 -8.80
N THR A 93 8.69 -8.18 -8.49
CA THR A 93 8.65 -7.02 -9.39
C THR A 93 9.83 -6.09 -9.19
N GLY A 94 10.32 -5.98 -7.95
CA GLY A 94 11.31 -5.00 -7.55
C GLY A 94 10.91 -3.55 -7.78
N GLU A 95 9.62 -3.27 -7.91
CA GLU A 95 9.06 -1.97 -8.31
C GLU A 95 8.04 -1.46 -7.28
N ASN A 96 8.54 -0.99 -6.14
CA ASN A 96 7.71 -0.35 -5.12
C ASN A 96 8.34 1.00 -4.79
N TYR A 97 7.88 2.03 -5.49
CA TYR A 97 8.42 3.37 -5.34
C TYR A 97 7.60 4.19 -4.36
N CYS A 98 8.27 4.95 -3.54
CA CYS A 98 7.66 6.00 -2.76
C CYS A 98 7.41 7.22 -3.65
N GLY A 99 6.34 7.16 -4.45
CA GLY A 99 6.13 8.13 -5.51
C GLY A 99 5.37 9.39 -5.09
N GLY A 100 4.59 9.37 -4.03
CA GLY A 100 3.78 10.53 -3.68
C GLY A 100 2.60 10.22 -2.77
N GLY A 101 2.63 9.04 -2.19
CA GLY A 101 1.58 8.58 -1.30
C GLY A 101 0.30 8.19 -2.06
N TYR A 102 -0.81 8.19 -1.35
CA TYR A 102 -2.11 7.88 -1.93
C TYR A 102 -2.66 9.06 -2.75
N CYS A 103 -3.47 8.76 -3.76
CA CYS A 103 -4.24 9.78 -4.47
C CYS A 103 -5.49 10.19 -3.66
N SER A 104 -5.91 11.45 -3.82
CA SER A 104 -7.17 11.99 -3.33
C SER A 104 -7.93 12.70 -4.46
N GLU A 105 -9.22 12.98 -4.27
CA GLU A 105 -9.99 13.73 -5.27
C GLU A 105 -9.34 15.07 -5.59
N HIS A 106 -8.97 15.84 -4.57
CA HIS A 106 -8.36 17.16 -4.75
C HIS A 106 -7.01 17.08 -5.48
N MET A 107 -6.16 16.10 -5.16
CA MET A 107 -4.91 15.88 -5.87
C MET A 107 -5.17 15.51 -7.34
N ASN A 108 -6.10 14.60 -7.57
CA ASN A 108 -6.45 14.16 -8.92
C ASN A 108 -7.03 15.30 -9.76
N MET A 109 -7.90 16.14 -9.20
CA MET A 109 -8.43 17.32 -9.88
C MET A 109 -7.33 18.33 -10.25
N ARG A 110 -6.35 18.58 -9.35
CA ARG A 110 -5.22 19.46 -9.64
C ARG A 110 -4.31 18.93 -10.74
N ARG A 111 -4.14 17.61 -10.83
CA ARG A 111 -3.26 16.96 -11.82
C ARG A 111 -3.95 16.71 -13.15
N TYR A 112 -5.25 16.40 -13.13
CA TYR A 112 -5.98 15.86 -14.30
C TYR A 112 -7.23 16.66 -14.67
N GLY A 113 -7.57 17.72 -13.92
CA GLY A 113 -8.72 18.57 -14.19
C GLY A 113 -10.07 17.95 -13.82
N ASP A 114 -11.14 18.50 -14.36
CA ASP A 114 -12.53 18.19 -13.99
C ASP A 114 -12.94 16.72 -14.25
N LYS A 115 -12.26 16.02 -15.14
CA LYS A 115 -12.50 14.58 -15.38
C LYS A 115 -12.25 13.70 -14.15
N ALA A 116 -11.53 14.22 -13.16
CA ALA A 116 -11.25 13.52 -11.91
C ALA A 116 -12.25 13.84 -10.78
N LYS A 117 -13.20 14.75 -11.02
CA LYS A 117 -14.22 15.13 -10.04
C LYS A 117 -15.15 13.96 -9.75
N GLY A 118 -15.33 13.62 -8.47
CA GLY A 118 -16.16 12.50 -8.03
C GLY A 118 -15.60 11.12 -8.38
N ALA A 119 -14.42 11.03 -8.97
CA ALA A 119 -13.82 9.74 -9.30
C ALA A 119 -13.31 9.01 -8.03
N PRO A 120 -13.39 7.66 -8.00
CA PRO A 120 -12.82 6.87 -6.92
C PRO A 120 -11.35 7.19 -6.71
N ASN A 121 -10.89 7.18 -5.44
CA ASN A 121 -9.52 7.49 -5.07
C ASN A 121 -9.07 6.66 -3.87
N CYS A 122 -7.76 6.57 -3.65
CA CYS A 122 -7.19 5.75 -2.60
C CYS A 122 -7.42 6.33 -1.19
N GLN A 123 -7.49 7.65 -1.02
CA GLN A 123 -7.79 8.26 0.28
C GLN A 123 -9.14 7.81 0.82
N ASP A 124 -10.19 7.85 0.00
CA ASP A 124 -11.53 7.43 0.40
C ASP A 124 -11.60 5.92 0.66
N ASN A 125 -10.88 5.12 -0.13
CA ASN A 125 -10.77 3.68 0.09
C ASN A 125 -10.09 3.36 1.43
N LEU A 126 -8.96 4.00 1.72
CA LEU A 126 -8.21 3.79 2.96
C LEU A 126 -9.02 4.26 4.18
N GLU A 127 -9.64 5.44 4.11
CA GLU A 127 -10.55 5.91 5.16
C GLU A 127 -11.67 4.92 5.42
N LYS A 128 -12.33 4.45 4.36
CA LYS A 128 -13.40 3.45 4.47
C LYS A 128 -12.93 2.16 5.14
N ALA A 129 -11.70 1.72 4.84
CA ALA A 129 -11.12 0.51 5.40
C ALA A 129 -10.86 0.62 6.92
N ILE A 130 -10.43 1.80 7.42
CA ILE A 130 -10.07 1.99 8.83
C ILE A 130 -11.23 2.42 9.73
N ARG A 131 -12.40 2.77 9.18
CA ARG A 131 -13.57 3.22 9.98
C ARG A 131 -13.99 2.23 11.07
N GLY A 132 -13.84 0.94 10.81
CA GLY A 132 -14.15 -0.12 11.78
C GLY A 132 -13.27 -0.07 13.05
N TYR A 133 -12.15 0.62 12.99
CA TYR A 133 -11.24 0.86 14.12
C TYR A 133 -11.47 2.21 14.83
N GLY A 134 -12.52 2.95 14.44
CA GLY A 134 -12.79 4.29 14.98
C GLY A 134 -11.84 5.36 14.42
N MET A 135 -11.17 5.08 13.31
CA MET A 135 -10.26 6.00 12.63
C MET A 135 -10.89 6.58 11.36
N ASP A 136 -10.36 7.71 10.91
CA ASP A 136 -10.76 8.41 9.70
C ASP A 136 -9.55 8.97 8.93
N ARG A 137 -9.79 9.80 7.90
CA ARG A 137 -8.75 10.38 7.06
C ARG A 137 -7.74 11.28 7.78
N TRP A 138 -8.02 11.72 9.00
CA TRP A 138 -7.11 12.55 9.79
C TRP A 138 -6.09 11.73 10.59
N ASN A 139 -6.29 10.41 10.67
CA ASN A 139 -5.34 9.50 11.33
C ASN A 139 -4.15 9.10 10.46
N PHE A 140 -4.16 9.42 9.16
CA PHE A 140 -3.04 9.16 8.25
C PHE A 140 -2.85 10.31 7.26
N ASN A 141 -1.67 10.37 6.67
CA ASN A 141 -1.31 11.37 5.67
C ASN A 141 -0.62 10.71 4.47
N VAL A 142 -0.28 11.49 3.45
CA VAL A 142 0.33 10.97 2.22
C VAL A 142 1.67 10.28 2.46
N ASP A 143 2.42 10.69 3.48
CA ASP A 143 3.69 10.07 3.85
C ASP A 143 3.52 8.64 4.41
N ALA A 144 2.37 8.33 5.03
CA ALA A 144 2.09 7.02 5.58
C ALA A 144 1.84 5.92 4.52
N CYS A 145 1.85 6.28 3.24
CA CYS A 145 1.43 5.39 2.17
C CYS A 145 2.59 4.73 1.43
N PHE A 146 2.67 3.41 1.52
CA PHE A 146 3.56 2.59 0.70
C PHE A 146 2.84 2.16 -0.58
N ASN A 147 3.39 2.57 -1.74
CA ASN A 147 2.84 2.22 -3.05
C ASN A 147 3.44 0.90 -3.53
N MET A 148 2.72 -0.20 -3.35
CA MET A 148 3.13 -1.53 -3.84
C MET A 148 2.96 -1.63 -5.35
N PHE A 149 3.94 -2.20 -6.04
CA PHE A 149 3.97 -2.43 -7.49
C PHE A 149 3.95 -1.17 -8.36
N MET A 150 4.23 -0.01 -7.78
CA MET A 150 4.24 1.26 -8.52
C MET A 150 5.62 1.53 -9.11
N THR A 151 5.66 1.80 -10.42
CA THR A 151 6.88 2.19 -11.13
C THR A 151 6.94 3.70 -11.30
N VAL A 152 8.03 4.29 -10.80
CA VAL A 152 8.32 5.73 -10.93
C VAL A 152 9.76 5.90 -11.41
N THR A 153 9.99 6.89 -12.27
CA THR A 153 11.34 7.33 -12.67
C THR A 153 11.59 8.75 -12.19
N TYR A 154 12.83 9.03 -11.81
CA TYR A 154 13.31 10.35 -11.41
C TYR A 154 14.38 10.79 -12.41
N ASP A 155 14.40 12.07 -12.78
CA ASP A 155 15.47 12.67 -13.56
C ASP A 155 16.50 13.37 -12.67
N ALA A 156 17.56 13.90 -13.29
CA ALA A 156 18.64 14.59 -12.59
C ALA A 156 18.18 15.90 -11.90
N ASP A 157 17.09 16.50 -12.36
CA ASP A 157 16.51 17.72 -11.80
C ASP A 157 15.51 17.43 -10.67
N GLY A 158 15.34 16.15 -10.30
CA GLY A 158 14.42 15.71 -9.23
C GLY A 158 12.95 15.64 -9.67
N LYS A 159 12.66 15.83 -10.94
CA LYS A 159 11.33 15.62 -11.50
C LYS A 159 11.04 14.12 -11.57
N TRP A 160 9.82 13.71 -11.26
CA TRP A 160 9.42 12.32 -11.28
C TRP A 160 8.21 12.07 -12.18
N GLU A 161 8.13 10.87 -12.71
CA GLU A 161 7.07 10.46 -13.61
C GLU A 161 6.58 9.06 -13.27
N ILE A 162 5.25 8.89 -13.25
CA ILE A 162 4.61 7.58 -13.11
C ILE A 162 4.73 6.86 -14.44
N ARG A 163 5.26 5.65 -14.42
CA ARG A 163 5.41 4.78 -15.57
C ARG A 163 4.42 3.61 -15.55
N LEU A 164 4.33 2.92 -16.67
CA LEU A 164 3.63 1.65 -16.74
C LEU A 164 4.24 0.67 -15.71
N PRO A 165 3.42 -0.02 -14.92
CA PRO A 165 3.93 -1.03 -14.00
C PRO A 165 4.60 -2.18 -14.75
N LYS A 166 5.55 -2.84 -14.09
CA LYS A 166 6.28 -3.98 -14.66
C LYS A 166 5.76 -5.33 -14.18
N GLY A 167 4.85 -5.33 -13.21
CA GLY A 167 4.29 -6.55 -12.61
C GLY A 167 3.57 -7.41 -13.65
N LYS A 168 3.80 -8.72 -13.59
CA LYS A 168 3.16 -9.73 -14.43
C LYS A 168 2.13 -10.53 -13.63
N PRO A 169 1.23 -11.27 -14.28
CA PRO A 169 0.37 -12.22 -13.58
C PRO A 169 1.21 -13.20 -12.74
N GLY A 170 0.86 -13.33 -11.46
CA GLY A 170 1.57 -14.18 -10.50
C GLY A 170 2.74 -13.53 -9.78
N ASP A 171 3.22 -12.34 -10.19
CA ASP A 171 4.22 -11.61 -9.43
C ASP A 171 3.67 -11.18 -8.06
N TYR A 172 4.53 -11.16 -7.05
CA TYR A 172 4.10 -10.89 -5.69
C TYR A 172 5.16 -10.17 -4.86
N LEU A 173 4.68 -9.61 -3.75
CA LEU A 173 5.45 -9.03 -2.68
C LEU A 173 5.11 -9.76 -1.37
N VAL A 174 6.13 -10.18 -0.59
CA VAL A 174 5.97 -10.70 0.77
C VAL A 174 6.61 -9.75 1.75
N MET A 175 5.83 -9.36 2.75
CA MET A 175 6.29 -8.53 3.86
C MET A 175 5.99 -9.22 5.19
N HIS A 176 6.89 -9.08 6.19
CA HIS A 176 6.57 -9.51 7.53
C HIS A 176 6.51 -8.35 8.52
N ALA A 177 5.57 -8.43 9.45
CA ALA A 177 5.35 -7.43 10.47
C ALA A 177 6.39 -7.53 11.59
N LEU A 178 7.06 -6.42 11.93
CA LEU A 178 8.05 -6.34 13.00
C LEU A 178 7.44 -5.85 14.32
N MET A 179 6.16 -5.46 14.29
CA MET A 179 5.32 -5.14 15.44
C MET A 179 3.86 -5.49 15.12
N PRO A 180 2.96 -5.59 16.12
CA PRO A 180 1.52 -5.75 15.86
C PRO A 180 0.97 -4.53 15.14
N GLN A 181 0.19 -4.72 14.07
CA GLN A 181 -0.28 -3.61 13.24
C GLN A 181 -1.75 -3.74 12.84
N ILE A 182 -2.40 -2.60 12.65
CA ILE A 182 -3.61 -2.43 11.86
C ILE A 182 -3.16 -2.04 10.46
N VAL A 183 -3.60 -2.77 9.45
CA VAL A 183 -3.23 -2.57 8.05
C VAL A 183 -4.46 -2.19 7.25
N ALA A 184 -4.35 -1.20 6.39
CA ALA A 184 -5.36 -0.88 5.39
C ALA A 184 -4.73 -0.80 4.00
N ILE A 185 -5.43 -1.39 3.02
CA ILE A 185 -4.97 -1.46 1.63
C ILE A 185 -6.09 -0.98 0.70
N SER A 186 -5.72 -0.09 -0.21
CA SER A 186 -6.54 0.31 -1.36
C SER A 186 -6.00 -0.34 -2.63
N ASN A 187 -6.82 -1.11 -3.33
CA ASN A 187 -6.54 -1.47 -4.71
C ASN A 187 -6.78 -0.22 -5.57
N CYS A 188 -5.69 0.40 -6.03
CA CYS A 188 -5.68 1.76 -6.56
C CYS A 188 -6.67 1.94 -7.73
N PRO A 189 -7.67 2.86 -7.63
CA PRO A 189 -8.70 3.03 -8.64
C PRO A 189 -8.35 4.04 -9.74
N VAL A 190 -7.12 4.56 -9.79
CA VAL A 190 -6.75 5.63 -10.72
C VAL A 190 -6.61 5.12 -12.15
N LEU A 191 -7.29 5.83 -13.08
CA LEU A 191 -7.24 5.60 -14.52
C LEU A 191 -6.74 6.84 -15.31
N PHE A 192 -6.27 7.88 -14.62
CA PHE A 192 -5.85 9.15 -15.23
C PHE A 192 -4.37 9.20 -15.60
N ASN A 193 -3.62 8.19 -15.18
CA ASN A 193 -2.19 8.03 -15.44
C ASN A 193 -1.87 6.54 -15.64
N PRO A 194 -0.64 6.19 -16.09
CA PRO A 194 -0.32 4.81 -16.43
C PRO A 194 -0.13 3.85 -15.25
N CYS A 195 -0.31 4.26 -13.98
CA CYS A 195 0.03 3.42 -12.82
C CYS A 195 -0.68 2.05 -12.78
N ASN A 196 -1.85 1.92 -13.41
CA ASN A 196 -2.61 0.67 -13.54
C ASN A 196 -2.76 0.22 -15.00
N ASN A 197 -1.92 0.73 -15.90
CA ASN A 197 -2.06 0.54 -17.34
C ASN A 197 -3.48 0.85 -17.84
N PHE A 198 -4.09 1.92 -17.30
CA PHE A 198 -5.44 2.40 -17.64
C PHE A 198 -6.57 1.36 -17.50
N ARG A 199 -6.34 0.30 -16.74
CA ARG A 199 -7.31 -0.76 -16.46
C ARG A 199 -7.22 -1.23 -15.01
N LEU A 200 -8.36 -1.34 -14.34
CA LEU A 200 -8.44 -1.83 -12.97
C LEU A 200 -8.49 -3.36 -12.96
N LYS A 201 -7.70 -3.97 -12.08
CA LYS A 201 -7.53 -5.40 -11.97
C LYS A 201 -7.62 -5.86 -10.51
N PRO A 202 -7.99 -7.11 -10.25
CA PRO A 202 -7.97 -7.65 -8.90
C PRO A 202 -6.54 -7.91 -8.44
N LEU A 203 -6.36 -7.92 -7.12
CA LEU A 203 -5.18 -8.40 -6.42
C LEU A 203 -5.59 -9.52 -5.46
N THR A 204 -4.64 -10.35 -5.04
CA THR A 204 -4.88 -11.36 -4.01
C THR A 204 -4.00 -11.10 -2.81
N LEU A 205 -4.61 -11.12 -1.62
CA LEU A 205 -3.96 -11.00 -0.33
C LEU A 205 -4.02 -12.34 0.41
N GLU A 206 -2.92 -12.75 1.02
CA GLU A 206 -2.85 -13.93 1.87
C GLU A 206 -1.99 -13.66 3.10
N ILE A 207 -2.48 -13.99 4.29
CA ILE A 207 -1.63 -14.13 5.48
C ILE A 207 -0.98 -15.51 5.41
N LEU A 208 0.34 -15.56 5.32
CA LEU A 208 1.06 -16.82 5.17
C LEU A 208 1.01 -17.63 6.48
N LYS A 209 0.92 -18.95 6.36
CA LYS A 209 1.09 -19.84 7.51
C LYS A 209 2.49 -19.67 8.11
N SER A 210 2.59 -19.76 9.43
CA SER A 210 3.90 -19.80 10.10
C SER A 210 4.72 -20.97 9.52
N ARG A 211 6.00 -20.72 9.27
CA ARG A 211 6.93 -21.85 9.04
C ARG A 211 7.07 -22.55 10.38
N GLY A 212 6.58 -23.79 10.46
CA GLY A 212 6.76 -24.65 11.62
C GLY A 212 8.25 -24.86 11.92
#